data_49031b31d2a7e149ccd93c07b6788446
#
_entry.id   49031b31d2a7e149ccd93c07b6788446
#
_cell.length_a   1.000
_cell.length_b   1.000
_cell.length_c   1.000
_cell.angle_alpha   90.00
_cell.angle_beta   90.00
_cell.angle_gamma   90.00
#
_symmetry.space_group_name_H-M   'P 1'
#
loop_
_entity.id
_entity.type
_entity.pdbx_description
1 polymer ?
#
loop_
_entity_poly.entity_id
_entity_poly.type
_entity_poly.pdbx_seq_one_letter_code
_entity_poly.pdbx_strand_id
1 'polypeptide(L)'
;LLQIGANVALNQSSLSIGNSTVNNFSNSSDILLNAVSINPIGIKHIWIPAYSMIPRTSNGPQSNTLETTTNKIMWKTLNFDSTVNEHAQFWVSMPKSYNNSTLMAQFYWSHANTTTNFGCTWSLQAVAFSDDDGMDATAFGTEVTVVDTGGTNNDLYISANSAAMTIAGTPAANDSVCFQVKRLPADAGDTTAVDCRLHGVKLWYTVNAAKDN
;
A
#
# COMPACT_ATOMS: atom_id res chain seq x y z
N LEU A 1 37.43 26.17 2.37
CA LEU A 1 37.04 25.12 3.37
C LEU A 1 36.86 25.84 4.71
N LEU A 2 35.62 25.93 5.19
CA LEU A 2 35.37 26.48 6.51
C LEU A 2 35.59 25.34 7.53
N GLN A 3 36.62 25.38 8.31
CA GLN A 3 36.84 24.47 9.41
C GLN A 3 36.28 25.11 10.67
N ILE A 4 35.15 24.57 11.16
CA ILE A 4 34.54 25.03 12.40
C ILE A 4 35.14 24.16 13.52
N GLY A 5 35.90 24.78 14.41
CA GLY A 5 36.50 24.09 15.55
C GLY A 5 35.45 23.65 16.59
N ALA A 6 35.89 22.84 17.54
CA ALA A 6 35.05 22.07 18.47
C ALA A 6 34.03 22.87 19.36
N ASN A 7 34.06 24.21 19.31
CA ASN A 7 33.22 25.07 20.15
C ASN A 7 32.58 26.24 19.40
N VAL A 8 32.13 26.04 18.19
CA VAL A 8 31.36 27.08 17.49
C VAL A 8 29.89 26.94 17.82
N ALA A 9 29.40 27.77 18.74
CA ALA A 9 27.98 27.99 18.89
C ALA A 9 27.50 28.86 17.74
N LEU A 10 26.78 28.28 16.78
CA LEU A 10 26.07 29.05 15.77
C LEU A 10 24.78 29.59 16.38
N ASN A 11 24.79 30.86 16.76
CA ASN A 11 23.66 31.56 17.35
C ASN A 11 22.74 32.10 16.24
N GLN A 12 22.35 31.26 15.30
CA GLN A 12 21.43 31.62 14.23
C GLN A 12 20.23 30.67 14.21
N SER A 13 19.08 31.26 14.00
CA SER A 13 17.78 30.57 13.95
C SER A 13 17.61 29.64 12.75
N SER A 14 18.57 29.59 11.84
CA SER A 14 18.59 28.62 10.74
C SER A 14 20.01 28.40 10.23
N LEU A 15 20.44 27.16 10.11
CA LEU A 15 21.57 26.74 9.31
C LEU A 15 21.03 26.25 7.97
N SER A 16 21.09 27.08 6.94
CA SER A 16 20.78 26.66 5.58
C SER A 16 22.03 26.05 4.98
N ILE A 17 22.12 24.75 4.95
CA ILE A 17 23.10 24.02 4.17
C ILE A 17 22.43 23.76 2.82
N GLY A 18 22.71 24.63 1.83
CA GLY A 18 22.26 24.40 0.47
C GLY A 18 22.68 23.00 0.03
N ASN A 19 22.02 22.42 -0.91
CA ASN A 19 22.16 21.09 -1.58
C ASN A 19 23.39 20.21 -1.23
N SER A 20 23.99 20.37 -0.08
CA SER A 20 25.17 19.67 0.41
C SER A 20 24.76 18.58 1.39
N THR A 21 25.04 17.37 1.04
CA THR A 21 25.02 16.22 1.94
C THR A 21 25.93 16.51 3.13
N VAL A 22 25.41 16.60 4.34
CA VAL A 22 26.23 16.64 5.55
C VAL A 22 26.77 15.22 5.76
N ASN A 23 27.95 14.97 5.21
CA ASN A 23 28.66 13.71 5.37
C ASN A 23 29.64 13.83 6.54
N ASN A 24 29.60 12.90 7.45
CA ASN A 24 30.49 12.68 8.60
C ASN A 24 30.20 13.49 9.86
N PHE A 25 29.23 13.00 10.63
CA PHE A 25 29.36 13.05 12.08
C PHE A 25 30.02 11.74 12.53
N SER A 26 31.34 11.74 12.63
CA SER A 26 32.07 10.58 13.14
C SER A 26 31.85 10.46 14.64
N ASN A 27 31.44 9.30 15.10
CA ASN A 27 31.36 8.82 16.48
C ASN A 27 30.17 9.23 17.32
N SER A 28 29.04 9.66 16.76
CA SER A 28 27.79 9.67 17.51
C SER A 28 26.71 9.00 16.67
N SER A 29 26.03 8.03 17.24
CA SER A 29 24.87 7.41 16.61
C SER A 29 23.66 8.35 16.54
N ASP A 30 23.76 9.54 17.13
CA ASP A 30 22.67 10.50 17.19
C ASP A 30 23.15 11.89 16.75
N ILE A 31 22.49 12.45 15.75
CA ILE A 31 22.58 13.87 15.44
C ILE A 31 21.68 14.60 16.44
N LEU A 32 22.23 15.09 17.53
CA LEU A 32 21.52 15.95 18.47
C LEU A 32 21.45 17.37 17.88
N LEU A 33 20.39 17.64 17.15
CA LEU A 33 20.03 19.00 16.77
C LEU A 33 19.10 19.55 17.86
N ASN A 34 19.65 20.25 18.85
CA ASN A 34 18.84 20.94 19.83
C ASN A 34 17.85 21.89 19.13
N ALA A 35 16.58 21.60 19.27
CA ALA A 35 15.43 22.35 18.73
C ALA A 35 15.25 22.35 17.19
N VAL A 36 15.91 21.52 16.44
CA VAL A 36 15.56 21.29 15.04
C VAL A 36 14.87 19.94 14.92
N SER A 37 13.59 19.97 14.62
CA SER A 37 12.87 18.74 14.23
C SER A 37 13.28 18.34 12.82
N ILE A 38 14.09 17.31 12.68
CA ILE A 38 14.23 16.62 11.40
C ILE A 38 12.99 15.76 11.24
N ASN A 39 12.04 16.22 10.46
CA ASN A 39 10.92 15.40 10.04
C ASN A 39 11.37 14.55 8.84
N PRO A 40 11.70 13.27 9.01
CA PRO A 40 11.98 12.40 7.90
C PRO A 40 10.68 12.17 7.14
N ILE A 41 10.43 12.99 6.14
CA ILE A 41 9.36 12.72 5.18
C ILE A 41 9.84 11.60 4.29
N GLY A 42 9.08 10.54 4.24
CA GLY A 42 9.42 9.37 3.43
C GLY A 42 8.18 8.59 3.05
N ILE A 43 8.36 7.68 2.10
CA ILE A 43 7.33 6.75 1.69
C ILE A 43 7.67 5.39 2.29
N LYS A 44 6.72 4.81 3.00
CA LYS A 44 6.79 3.44 3.51
C LYS A 44 5.74 2.56 2.82
N HIS A 45 5.81 1.28 3.03
CA HIS A 45 4.81 0.36 2.51
C HIS A 45 4.43 -0.70 3.56
N ILE A 46 3.21 -1.21 3.40
CA ILE A 46 2.69 -2.37 4.11
C ILE A 46 2.33 -3.42 3.08
N TRP A 47 2.77 -4.66 3.30
CA TRP A 47 2.36 -5.80 2.49
C TRP A 47 1.21 -6.54 3.16
N ILE A 48 0.12 -6.72 2.42
CA ILE A 48 -1.06 -7.46 2.86
C ILE A 48 -1.22 -8.67 1.94
N PRO A 49 -0.94 -9.89 2.42
CA PRO A 49 -1.15 -11.09 1.62
C PRO A 49 -2.64 -11.38 1.45
N ALA A 50 -3.04 -11.86 0.28
CA ALA A 50 -4.44 -12.12 -0.04
C ALA A 50 -5.10 -13.12 0.92
N TYR A 51 -4.36 -14.09 1.42
CA TYR A 51 -4.89 -15.07 2.36
C TYR A 51 -5.27 -14.50 3.74
N SER A 52 -4.83 -13.28 4.08
CA SER A 52 -5.26 -12.57 5.30
C SER A 52 -6.49 -11.71 5.08
N MET A 53 -6.97 -11.60 3.86
CA MET A 53 -8.16 -10.84 3.52
C MET A 53 -9.42 -11.68 3.75
N ILE A 54 -10.52 -10.99 4.02
CA ILE A 54 -11.84 -11.58 4.29
C ILE A 54 -12.70 -11.39 3.03
N PRO A 55 -13.02 -12.46 2.27
CA PRO A 55 -14.00 -12.37 1.21
C PRO A 55 -15.36 -11.92 1.74
N ARG A 56 -16.06 -11.04 1.01
CA ARG A 56 -17.43 -10.67 1.39
C ARG A 56 -18.35 -11.88 1.34
N THR A 57 -19.36 -11.90 2.17
CA THR A 57 -20.38 -12.95 2.16
C THR A 57 -21.14 -13.00 0.83
N SER A 58 -21.40 -11.84 0.23
CA SER A 58 -21.96 -11.73 -1.12
C SER A 58 -20.89 -11.28 -2.08
N ASN A 59 -20.69 -12.00 -3.16
CA ASN A 59 -19.68 -11.69 -4.19
C ASN A 59 -18.27 -11.59 -3.58
N GLY A 60 -17.87 -12.58 -2.80
CA GLY A 60 -16.51 -12.71 -2.31
C GLY A 60 -15.72 -13.70 -3.17
N PRO A 61 -14.44 -13.42 -3.45
CA PRO A 61 -13.58 -14.30 -4.23
C PRO A 61 -13.32 -15.63 -3.50
N GLN A 62 -13.11 -16.67 -4.26
CA GLN A 62 -12.79 -17.99 -3.73
C GLN A 62 -11.33 -18.05 -3.24
N SER A 63 -11.14 -18.56 -2.02
CA SER A 63 -9.79 -18.88 -1.52
C SER A 63 -9.23 -20.11 -2.25
N ASN A 64 -7.98 -20.03 -2.66
CA ASN A 64 -7.29 -21.13 -3.33
C ASN A 64 -5.88 -21.35 -2.76
N THR A 65 -5.42 -22.60 -2.79
CA THR A 65 -4.06 -22.99 -2.44
C THR A 65 -3.45 -23.70 -3.62
N LEU A 66 -2.31 -23.23 -4.08
CA LEU A 66 -1.58 -23.77 -5.23
C LEU A 66 -0.19 -24.21 -4.81
N GLU A 67 0.31 -25.27 -5.45
CA GLU A 67 1.68 -25.74 -5.33
C GLU A 67 2.33 -25.80 -6.71
N THR A 68 3.54 -25.25 -6.85
CA THR A 68 4.29 -25.39 -8.10
C THR A 68 4.77 -26.84 -8.29
N THR A 69 4.71 -27.33 -9.52
CA THR A 69 5.01 -28.73 -9.82
C THR A 69 6.46 -29.10 -9.53
N THR A 70 7.41 -28.24 -9.90
CA THR A 70 8.84 -28.56 -9.82
C THR A 70 9.43 -28.23 -8.46
N ASN A 71 9.25 -27.00 -8.01
CA ASN A 71 9.95 -26.48 -6.82
C ASN A 71 9.09 -26.54 -5.55
N LYS A 72 7.84 -27.02 -5.65
CA LYS A 72 6.93 -27.18 -4.50
C LYS A 72 6.66 -25.89 -3.71
N ILE A 73 6.70 -24.74 -4.40
CA ILE A 73 6.38 -23.44 -3.79
C ILE A 73 4.88 -23.38 -3.58
N MET A 74 4.48 -23.09 -2.34
CA MET A 74 3.08 -22.96 -1.93
C MET A 74 2.65 -21.50 -1.96
N TRP A 75 1.48 -21.23 -2.52
CA TRP A 75 0.84 -19.92 -2.52
C TRP A 75 -0.64 -20.04 -2.16
N LYS A 76 -1.11 -19.05 -1.41
CA LYS A 76 -2.53 -18.89 -1.14
C LYS A 76 -3.00 -17.61 -1.82
N THR A 77 -4.05 -17.73 -2.63
CA THR A 77 -4.63 -16.63 -3.40
C THR A 77 -6.11 -16.47 -3.10
N LEU A 78 -6.63 -15.32 -3.45
CA LEU A 78 -8.05 -15.10 -3.67
C LEU A 78 -8.29 -15.03 -5.18
N ASN A 79 -9.15 -15.89 -5.70
CA ASN A 79 -9.49 -15.96 -7.11
C ASN A 79 -10.72 -15.10 -7.36
N PHE A 80 -10.52 -14.00 -8.09
CA PHE A 80 -11.59 -13.05 -8.44
C PHE A 80 -12.18 -13.42 -9.80
N ASP A 81 -13.49 -13.60 -9.83
CA ASP A 81 -14.24 -14.04 -11.00
C ASP A 81 -14.06 -13.12 -12.21
N SER A 82 -14.17 -13.69 -13.42
CA SER A 82 -13.98 -12.99 -14.70
C SER A 82 -15.24 -12.28 -15.22
N THR A 83 -16.38 -12.40 -14.53
CA THR A 83 -17.68 -11.87 -15.00
C THR A 83 -18.39 -11.03 -13.97
N VAL A 84 -18.10 -11.24 -12.68
CA VAL A 84 -18.76 -10.58 -11.55
C VAL A 84 -17.76 -9.79 -10.72
N ASN A 85 -18.13 -8.59 -10.31
CA ASN A 85 -17.35 -7.82 -9.35
C ASN A 85 -17.33 -8.55 -8.00
N GLU A 86 -16.18 -9.07 -7.62
CA GLU A 86 -15.97 -9.70 -6.32
C GLU A 86 -15.15 -8.81 -5.40
N HIS A 87 -15.36 -8.99 -4.08
CA HIS A 87 -14.85 -8.09 -3.07
C HIS A 87 -14.19 -8.86 -1.92
N ALA A 88 -12.99 -8.45 -1.53
CA ALA A 88 -12.34 -8.88 -0.30
C ALA A 88 -11.90 -7.67 0.53
N GLN A 89 -11.91 -7.82 1.85
CA GLN A 89 -11.60 -6.74 2.78
C GLN A 89 -10.42 -7.11 3.67
N PHE A 90 -9.68 -6.11 4.11
CA PHE A 90 -8.64 -6.27 5.11
C PHE A 90 -8.53 -5.01 5.97
N TRP A 91 -7.98 -5.17 7.15
CA TRP A 91 -7.88 -4.12 8.15
C TRP A 91 -6.43 -3.79 8.44
N VAL A 92 -6.15 -2.50 8.56
CA VAL A 92 -4.84 -1.99 8.97
C VAL A 92 -5.05 -0.91 10.03
N SER A 93 -4.43 -1.08 11.20
CA SER A 93 -4.24 0.04 12.10
C SER A 93 -3.10 0.90 11.57
N MET A 94 -3.42 2.11 11.15
CA MET A 94 -2.42 2.98 10.53
C MET A 94 -1.36 3.40 11.55
N PRO A 95 -0.06 3.36 11.16
CA PRO A 95 1.01 3.81 12.03
C PRO A 95 0.80 5.27 12.47
N LYS A 96 1.19 5.60 13.69
CA LYS A 96 1.10 6.97 14.21
C LYS A 96 1.91 7.97 13.39
N SER A 97 2.97 7.50 12.73
CA SER A 97 3.77 8.28 11.78
C SER A 97 3.10 8.52 10.43
N TYR A 98 1.96 7.90 10.14
CA TYR A 98 1.19 8.18 8.93
C TYR A 98 0.73 9.63 8.91
N ASN A 99 0.92 10.32 7.80
CA ASN A 99 0.65 11.76 7.69
C ASN A 99 -0.82 12.10 7.36
N ASN A 100 -1.72 11.12 7.44
CA ASN A 100 -3.16 11.23 7.15
C ASN A 100 -3.48 11.70 5.72
N SER A 101 -2.55 11.52 4.78
CA SER A 101 -2.75 11.88 3.37
C SER A 101 -3.22 10.68 2.54
N THR A 102 -3.13 10.81 1.24
CA THR A 102 -3.49 9.74 0.30
C THR A 102 -2.53 8.57 0.35
N LEU A 103 -3.03 7.39 -0.05
CA LEU A 103 -2.25 6.17 -0.24
C LEU A 103 -2.25 5.77 -1.72
N MET A 104 -1.31 4.91 -2.08
CA MET A 104 -1.30 4.22 -3.37
C MET A 104 -1.27 2.71 -3.13
N ALA A 105 -1.83 1.97 -4.06
CA ALA A 105 -1.84 0.51 -4.03
C ALA A 105 -1.08 -0.07 -5.22
N GLN A 106 -0.50 -1.25 -5.00
CA GLN A 106 0.12 -2.07 -6.04
C GLN A 106 -0.36 -3.50 -5.84
N PHE A 107 -0.85 -4.13 -6.91
CA PHE A 107 -1.46 -5.45 -6.86
C PHE A 107 -0.49 -6.50 -7.38
N TYR A 108 -0.38 -7.61 -6.66
CA TYR A 108 0.41 -8.77 -7.01
C TYR A 108 -0.55 -9.89 -7.37
N TRP A 109 -0.50 -10.37 -8.60
CA TRP A 109 -1.50 -11.30 -9.11
C TRP A 109 -0.93 -12.30 -10.11
N SER A 110 -1.71 -13.32 -10.44
CA SER A 110 -1.43 -14.29 -11.48
C SER A 110 -2.72 -14.79 -12.11
N HIS A 111 -2.63 -15.63 -13.11
CA HIS A 111 -3.78 -16.26 -13.77
C HIS A 111 -3.44 -17.67 -14.27
N ALA A 112 -4.46 -18.41 -14.71
CA ALA A 112 -4.33 -19.75 -15.27
C ALA A 112 -4.53 -19.81 -16.78
N ASN A 113 -4.65 -18.65 -17.45
CA ASN A 113 -4.87 -18.59 -18.89
C ASN A 113 -3.56 -18.82 -19.65
N THR A 114 -3.65 -19.41 -20.85
CA THR A 114 -2.52 -19.55 -21.78
C THR A 114 -2.46 -18.45 -22.84
N THR A 115 -3.47 -17.59 -22.88
CA THR A 115 -3.53 -16.43 -23.80
C THR A 115 -2.63 -15.32 -23.28
N THR A 116 -1.94 -14.62 -24.19
CA THR A 116 -1.08 -13.47 -23.86
C THR A 116 -1.79 -12.16 -24.18
N ASN A 117 -1.29 -11.05 -23.58
CA ASN A 117 -1.75 -9.69 -23.85
C ASN A 117 -3.22 -9.42 -23.48
N PHE A 118 -3.60 -9.71 -22.24
CA PHE A 118 -4.90 -9.35 -21.71
C PHE A 118 -4.74 -8.52 -20.42
N GLY A 119 -5.71 -7.65 -20.14
CA GLY A 119 -5.75 -6.84 -18.93
C GLY A 119 -6.54 -7.47 -17.81
N CYS A 120 -6.15 -7.18 -16.58
CA CYS A 120 -6.94 -7.39 -15.37
C CYS A 120 -7.07 -6.04 -14.64
N THR A 121 -8.29 -5.61 -14.35
CA THR A 121 -8.54 -4.32 -13.68
C THR A 121 -8.79 -4.53 -12.20
N TRP A 122 -7.85 -4.04 -11.38
CA TRP A 122 -7.94 -4.03 -9.94
C TRP A 122 -8.43 -2.68 -9.42
N SER A 123 -9.15 -2.69 -8.31
CA SER A 123 -9.50 -1.46 -7.59
C SER A 123 -9.33 -1.60 -6.10
N LEU A 124 -9.15 -0.44 -5.42
CA LEU A 124 -9.08 -0.33 -3.98
C LEU A 124 -9.86 0.89 -3.51
N GLN A 125 -10.55 0.76 -2.38
CA GLN A 125 -11.20 1.83 -1.65
C GLN A 125 -11.05 1.59 -0.16
N ALA A 126 -11.21 2.64 0.67
CA ALA A 126 -10.99 2.53 2.10
C ALA A 126 -11.89 3.45 2.92
N VAL A 127 -12.11 3.07 4.18
CA VAL A 127 -12.80 3.86 5.20
C VAL A 127 -12.10 3.69 6.55
N ALA A 128 -11.88 4.79 7.26
CA ALA A 128 -11.30 4.82 8.59
C ALA A 128 -12.39 4.82 9.66
N PHE A 129 -12.07 4.24 10.80
CA PHE A 129 -12.87 4.23 12.01
C PHE A 129 -12.01 4.64 13.20
N SER A 130 -12.42 5.70 13.87
CA SER A 130 -11.87 6.12 15.15
C SER A 130 -12.61 5.45 16.30
N ASP A 131 -12.18 5.70 17.54
CA ASP A 131 -12.86 5.24 18.74
C ASP A 131 -14.30 5.77 18.80
N ASP A 132 -15.25 4.92 19.18
CA ASP A 132 -16.70 5.17 19.23
C ASP A 132 -17.41 5.39 17.87
N ASP A 133 -16.72 5.23 16.73
CA ASP A 133 -17.36 5.30 15.43
C ASP A 133 -18.28 4.10 15.15
N GLY A 134 -19.46 4.39 14.59
CA GLY A 134 -20.38 3.35 14.12
C GLY A 134 -19.81 2.62 12.90
N MET A 135 -19.64 1.30 12.99
CA MET A 135 -19.05 0.46 11.94
C MET A 135 -19.81 0.45 10.61
N ASP A 136 -21.03 0.93 10.56
CA ASP A 136 -21.88 1.02 9.37
C ASP A 136 -22.33 2.46 9.08
N ALA A 137 -21.73 3.45 9.74
CA ALA A 137 -22.14 4.86 9.61
C ALA A 137 -21.50 5.54 8.40
N THR A 138 -20.31 5.15 8.01
CA THR A 138 -19.53 5.81 6.95
C THR A 138 -19.28 4.84 5.79
N ALA A 139 -19.61 5.29 4.57
CA ALA A 139 -19.34 4.52 3.36
C ALA A 139 -17.85 4.56 2.98
N PHE A 140 -17.42 3.59 2.20
CA PHE A 140 -16.09 3.61 1.58
C PHE A 140 -15.89 4.87 0.73
N GLY A 141 -14.66 5.37 0.70
CA GLY A 141 -14.25 6.46 -0.16
C GLY A 141 -14.27 6.09 -1.64
N THR A 142 -13.96 7.08 -2.48
CA THR A 142 -13.86 6.86 -3.93
C THR A 142 -12.78 5.83 -4.23
N GLU A 143 -13.15 4.82 -5.02
CA GLU A 143 -12.20 3.79 -5.45
C GLU A 143 -11.19 4.33 -6.46
N VAL A 144 -9.98 3.79 -6.40
CA VAL A 144 -8.93 3.97 -7.42
C VAL A 144 -8.74 2.67 -8.17
N THR A 145 -8.45 2.75 -9.47
CA THR A 145 -8.31 1.60 -10.35
C THR A 145 -6.92 1.52 -10.95
N VAL A 146 -6.50 0.30 -11.27
CA VAL A 146 -5.28 -0.02 -12.01
C VAL A 146 -5.57 -1.14 -12.98
N VAL A 147 -5.27 -0.93 -14.25
CA VAL A 147 -5.22 -2.00 -15.25
C VAL A 147 -3.79 -2.51 -15.33
N ASP A 148 -3.63 -3.82 -15.26
CA ASP A 148 -2.34 -4.46 -15.47
C ASP A 148 -2.44 -5.56 -16.52
N THR A 149 -1.37 -5.76 -17.29
CA THR A 149 -1.35 -6.70 -18.41
C THR A 149 -0.70 -8.01 -17.98
N GLY A 150 -1.46 -9.09 -18.12
CA GLY A 150 -0.96 -10.45 -17.97
C GLY A 150 -0.34 -10.98 -19.26
N GLY A 151 0.36 -12.09 -19.15
CA GLY A 151 1.02 -12.79 -20.26
C GLY A 151 1.03 -14.30 -20.04
N THR A 152 2.17 -14.89 -19.69
CA THR A 152 2.32 -16.31 -19.43
C THR A 152 1.51 -16.75 -18.22
N ASN A 153 0.85 -17.90 -18.31
CA ASN A 153 0.08 -18.46 -17.19
C ASN A 153 0.98 -18.81 -16.01
N ASN A 154 0.46 -18.61 -14.82
CA ASN A 154 1.13 -18.84 -13.53
C ASN A 154 2.39 -17.99 -13.28
N ASP A 155 2.70 -17.00 -14.12
CA ASP A 155 3.69 -15.99 -13.81
C ASP A 155 3.11 -14.98 -12.80
N LEU A 156 3.99 -14.41 -11.98
CA LEU A 156 3.63 -13.34 -11.05
C LEU A 156 3.68 -11.99 -11.76
N TYR A 157 2.56 -11.28 -11.75
CA TYR A 157 2.44 -9.93 -12.27
C TYR A 157 2.35 -8.93 -11.12
N ILE A 158 2.97 -7.77 -11.31
CA ILE A 158 3.00 -6.69 -10.33
C ILE A 158 2.54 -5.43 -11.06
N SER A 159 1.38 -4.92 -10.71
CA SER A 159 0.81 -3.75 -11.35
C SER A 159 1.67 -2.49 -11.16
N ALA A 160 1.43 -1.48 -11.95
CA ALA A 160 1.85 -0.11 -11.61
C ALA A 160 1.20 0.32 -10.28
N ASN A 161 1.69 1.39 -9.68
CA ASN A 161 1.01 2.02 -8.56
C ASN A 161 -0.32 2.62 -9.03
N SER A 162 -1.35 2.50 -8.20
CA SER A 162 -2.63 3.18 -8.44
C SER A 162 -2.46 4.71 -8.40
N ALA A 163 -3.47 5.43 -8.86
CA ALA A 163 -3.66 6.82 -8.48
C ALA A 163 -3.72 6.96 -6.95
N ALA A 164 -3.51 8.17 -6.46
CA ALA A 164 -3.61 8.48 -5.05
C ALA A 164 -5.06 8.31 -4.55
N MET A 165 -5.26 7.47 -3.54
CA MET A 165 -6.54 7.15 -2.93
C MET A 165 -6.74 7.93 -1.64
N THR A 166 -7.91 8.55 -1.48
CA THR A 166 -8.33 9.18 -0.22
C THR A 166 -9.13 8.17 0.62
N ILE A 167 -8.79 8.04 1.89
CA ILE A 167 -9.53 7.25 2.86
C ILE A 167 -10.75 8.07 3.33
N ALA A 168 -11.95 7.50 3.28
CA ALA A 168 -13.13 8.12 3.91
C ALA A 168 -13.07 8.03 5.44
N GLY A 169 -13.95 8.75 6.15
CA GLY A 169 -14.01 8.71 7.62
C GLY A 169 -12.95 9.54 8.34
N THR A 170 -12.30 10.50 7.65
CA THR A 170 -11.34 11.44 8.24
C THR A 170 -10.24 10.72 9.04
N PRO A 171 -9.37 9.96 8.38
CA PRO A 171 -8.38 9.13 9.04
C PRO A 171 -7.47 9.91 9.98
N ALA A 172 -7.24 9.37 11.16
CA ALA A 172 -6.35 9.91 12.19
C ALA A 172 -5.30 8.86 12.62
N ALA A 173 -4.37 9.29 13.46
CA ALA A 173 -3.37 8.39 14.03
C ALA A 173 -4.05 7.30 14.89
N ASN A 174 -3.62 6.06 14.73
CA ASN A 174 -4.13 4.85 15.39
C ASN A 174 -5.53 4.41 14.94
N ASP A 175 -6.18 5.07 14.01
CA ASP A 175 -7.45 4.60 13.47
C ASP A 175 -7.31 3.21 12.84
N SER A 176 -8.40 2.46 12.89
CA SER A 176 -8.54 1.21 12.16
C SER A 176 -9.13 1.49 10.78
N VAL A 177 -8.41 1.15 9.74
CA VAL A 177 -8.85 1.39 8.36
C VAL A 177 -9.24 0.08 7.70
N CYS A 178 -10.49 0.03 7.23
CA CYS A 178 -10.99 -1.05 6.38
C CYS A 178 -10.71 -0.72 4.92
N PHE A 179 -10.00 -1.60 4.26
CA PHE A 179 -9.74 -1.57 2.82
C PHE A 179 -10.59 -2.60 2.11
N GLN A 180 -11.10 -2.27 0.94
CA GLN A 180 -11.81 -3.21 0.07
C GLN A 180 -11.15 -3.26 -1.29
N VAL A 181 -10.63 -4.44 -1.65
CA VAL A 181 -10.09 -4.75 -2.97
C VAL A 181 -11.18 -5.39 -3.83
N LYS A 182 -11.17 -5.05 -5.12
CA LYS A 182 -12.09 -5.63 -6.12
C LYS A 182 -11.35 -5.91 -7.42
N ARG A 183 -11.88 -6.83 -8.21
CA ARG A 183 -11.69 -6.89 -9.65
C ARG A 183 -12.91 -6.28 -10.33
N LEU A 184 -12.70 -5.58 -11.43
CA LEU A 184 -13.73 -4.93 -12.23
C LEU A 184 -13.82 -5.54 -13.63
N PRO A 185 -14.44 -6.73 -13.82
CA PRO A 185 -14.47 -7.45 -15.09
C PRO A 185 -15.22 -6.69 -16.20
N ALA A 186 -16.12 -5.76 -15.84
CA ALA A 186 -16.85 -4.93 -16.79
C ALA A 186 -16.06 -3.69 -17.26
N ASP A 187 -14.88 -3.43 -16.69
CA ASP A 187 -14.00 -2.35 -17.14
C ASP A 187 -13.41 -2.66 -18.51
N ALA A 188 -13.31 -1.66 -19.37
CA ALA A 188 -12.79 -1.84 -20.75
C ALA A 188 -11.32 -2.34 -20.77
N GLY A 189 -10.57 -2.09 -19.70
CA GLY A 189 -9.20 -2.59 -19.52
C GLY A 189 -9.12 -4.02 -19.01
N ASP A 190 -10.21 -4.59 -18.48
CA ASP A 190 -10.27 -5.99 -18.04
C ASP A 190 -10.72 -6.88 -19.21
N THR A 191 -9.78 -7.53 -19.84
CA THR A 191 -10.02 -8.41 -20.99
C THR A 191 -9.72 -9.88 -20.68
N THR A 192 -9.43 -10.19 -19.43
CA THR A 192 -9.12 -11.54 -18.96
C THR A 192 -10.39 -12.37 -18.81
N ALA A 193 -10.51 -13.44 -19.59
CA ALA A 193 -11.68 -14.34 -19.58
C ALA A 193 -11.63 -15.42 -18.49
N VAL A 194 -10.65 -15.38 -17.59
CA VAL A 194 -10.48 -16.33 -16.48
C VAL A 194 -10.32 -15.57 -15.18
N ASP A 195 -10.41 -16.29 -14.06
CA ASP A 195 -10.19 -15.71 -12.75
C ASP A 195 -8.78 -15.14 -12.60
N CYS A 196 -8.70 -13.91 -12.07
CA CYS A 196 -7.46 -13.31 -11.63
C CYS A 196 -7.18 -13.72 -10.17
N ARG A 197 -6.01 -14.30 -9.93
CA ARG A 197 -5.57 -14.77 -8.61
C ARG A 197 -4.78 -13.69 -7.92
N LEU A 198 -5.36 -13.04 -6.93
CA LEU A 198 -4.65 -12.06 -6.11
C LEU A 198 -3.73 -12.77 -5.12
N HIS A 199 -2.45 -12.40 -5.08
CA HIS A 199 -1.45 -12.84 -4.10
C HIS A 199 -1.39 -11.90 -2.91
N GLY A 200 -1.58 -10.61 -3.14
CA GLY A 200 -1.60 -9.58 -2.13
C GLY A 200 -1.58 -8.17 -2.68
N VAL A 201 -1.68 -7.23 -1.76
CA VAL A 201 -1.64 -5.79 -2.05
C VAL A 201 -0.51 -5.16 -1.27
N LYS A 202 0.26 -4.31 -1.92
CA LYS A 202 1.22 -3.42 -1.28
C LYS A 202 0.62 -2.02 -1.20
N LEU A 203 0.46 -1.52 0.02
CA LEU A 203 0.02 -0.14 0.27
C LEU A 203 1.24 0.76 0.46
N TRP A 204 1.27 1.87 -0.23
CA TRP A 204 2.27 2.91 -0.08
C TRP A 204 1.67 4.11 0.65
N TYR A 205 2.33 4.61 1.67
CA TYR A 205 1.89 5.75 2.46
C TYR A 205 3.05 6.66 2.85
N THR A 206 2.75 7.92 3.05
CA THR A 206 3.75 8.91 3.47
C THR A 206 3.79 9.03 4.99
N VAL A 207 4.97 9.17 5.54
CA VAL A 207 5.18 9.39 6.98
C VAL A 207 5.70 10.80 7.24
N ASN A 208 5.32 11.35 8.40
CA ASN A 208 5.75 12.65 8.90
C ASN A 208 6.68 12.56 10.11
N ALA A 209 6.98 11.36 10.58
CA ALA A 209 7.86 11.07 11.70
C ALA A 209 8.70 9.82 11.45
N ALA A 210 9.87 9.73 12.12
CA ALA A 210 10.75 8.57 12.01
C ALA A 210 10.22 7.33 12.74
N LYS A 211 9.41 7.54 13.75
CA LYS A 211 8.91 6.50 14.66
C LYS A 211 7.52 6.84 15.20
N ASP A 212 6.84 5.84 15.72
CA ASP A 212 5.45 5.87 16.17
C ASP A 212 5.28 6.11 17.68
N ASN A 213 6.14 6.89 18.30
CA ASN A 213 6.09 7.21 19.73
C ASN A 213 5.64 8.62 20.05
#